data_b2f1a1383e1a7219cad5d34ac547a659
#
_entry.id   b2f1a1383e1a7219cad5d34ac547a659
#
_cell.length_a   1.000
_cell.length_b   1.000
_cell.length_c   1.000
_cell.angle_alpha   90.00
_cell.angle_beta   90.00
_cell.angle_gamma   90.00
#
_symmetry.space_group_name_H-M   'P 1'
#
loop_
_entity.id
_entity.type
_entity.pdbx_description
1 polymer ?
#
loop_
_entity_poly.entity_id
_entity_poly.type
_entity_poly.pdbx_seq_one_letter_code
_entity_poly.pdbx_strand_id
1 'polypeptide(L)'
;MKKKTKIKLSIAFLCCVTLLTFMCVGAKAETRETWISDDAYSYCYEIGNQYNICPELLMAVIEKESSGKSNATNGGCVGLMQVSARWHKDRMLRLGATDLYCERDNILVAADYLSELFQKYKEPSLVLDIYNGNSNAMRNYECGVISDYAGDILDRTAELERLHGK
;
A
#
# COMPACT_ATOMS: atom_id res chain seq x y z
N MET A 1 29.32 71.56 -7.24
CA MET A 1 29.68 70.25 -6.62
C MET A 1 28.42 69.61 -6.09
N LYS A 2 27.84 68.65 -6.80
CA LYS A 2 26.66 67.88 -6.34
C LYS A 2 27.09 66.50 -5.94
N LYS A 3 26.93 66.18 -4.63
CA LYS A 3 27.23 64.87 -4.04
C LYS A 3 26.28 63.82 -4.55
N LYS A 4 26.83 62.75 -5.13
CA LYS A 4 26.09 61.54 -5.49
C LYS A 4 25.88 60.70 -4.20
N THR A 5 24.68 60.68 -3.67
CA THR A 5 24.28 59.73 -2.61
C THR A 5 23.98 58.39 -3.26
N LYS A 6 24.82 57.41 -3.00
CA LYS A 6 24.66 56.04 -3.51
C LYS A 6 23.57 55.34 -2.67
N ILE A 7 22.54 54.90 -3.34
CA ILE A 7 21.52 53.99 -2.82
C ILE A 7 22.16 52.62 -2.57
N LYS A 8 22.46 52.33 -1.31
CA LYS A 8 22.81 50.99 -0.82
C LYS A 8 21.62 50.40 -0.08
N LEU A 9 20.50 50.32 -0.76
CA LEU A 9 19.34 49.64 -0.20
C LEU A 9 18.84 48.71 -1.30
N SER A 10 18.77 47.40 -1.04
CA SER A 10 17.97 46.45 -1.81
C SER A 10 18.62 45.13 -2.22
N ILE A 11 19.74 44.72 -1.65
CA ILE A 11 20.16 43.32 -1.84
C ILE A 11 19.73 42.46 -0.68
N ALA A 12 19.71 42.98 0.55
CA ALA A 12 19.29 42.24 1.73
C ALA A 12 17.76 42.00 1.79
N PHE A 13 16.96 42.91 1.22
CA PHE A 13 15.48 42.79 1.20
C PHE A 13 14.97 41.82 0.14
N LEU A 14 15.71 41.64 -0.96
CA LEU A 14 15.35 40.71 -2.02
C LEU A 14 15.65 39.24 -1.61
N CYS A 15 16.68 39.00 -0.79
CA CYS A 15 16.98 37.67 -0.25
C CYS A 15 15.94 37.20 0.78
N CYS A 16 15.38 38.10 1.61
CA CYS A 16 14.34 37.72 2.57
C CYS A 16 13.00 37.35 1.93
N VAL A 17 12.62 38.00 0.83
CA VAL A 17 11.36 37.70 0.13
C VAL A 17 11.45 36.39 -0.63
N THR A 18 12.63 36.03 -1.20
CA THR A 18 12.82 34.76 -1.89
C THR A 18 12.96 33.58 -0.92
N LEU A 19 13.44 33.79 0.32
CA LEU A 19 13.46 32.73 1.35
C LEU A 19 12.07 32.47 1.97
N LEU A 20 11.19 33.50 2.05
CA LEU A 20 9.82 33.27 2.54
C LEU A 20 8.89 32.57 1.51
N THR A 21 9.18 32.71 0.21
CA THR A 21 8.37 32.03 -0.83
C THR A 21 8.76 30.57 -1.02
N PHE A 22 9.93 30.12 -0.52
CA PHE A 22 10.35 28.73 -0.60
C PHE A 22 9.84 27.86 0.56
N MET A 23 9.29 28.47 1.63
CA MET A 23 8.74 27.74 2.78
C MET A 23 7.22 27.47 2.69
N CYS A 24 6.56 27.84 1.59
CA CYS A 24 5.15 27.50 1.32
C CYS A 24 5.02 26.50 0.17
N VAL A 25 5.96 25.56 0.01
CA VAL A 25 5.63 24.29 -0.61
C VAL A 25 4.86 23.54 0.47
N GLY A 26 3.53 23.68 0.42
CA GLY A 26 2.63 23.04 1.37
C GLY A 26 2.99 21.58 1.52
N ALA A 27 3.34 21.18 2.72
CA ALA A 27 3.21 19.80 3.12
C ALA A 27 1.75 19.43 2.82
N LYS A 28 1.53 18.75 1.69
CA LYS A 28 0.26 18.08 1.44
C LYS A 28 0.08 17.20 2.65
N ALA A 29 -0.91 17.50 3.49
CA ALA A 29 -1.22 16.63 4.60
C ALA A 29 -1.51 15.27 3.96
N GLU A 30 -0.61 14.34 4.18
CA GLU A 30 -0.83 12.94 3.81
C GLU A 30 -2.11 12.54 4.53
N THR A 31 -3.18 12.31 3.79
CA THR A 31 -4.45 11.85 4.35
C THR A 31 -4.26 10.40 4.74
N ARG A 32 -3.82 10.23 5.99
CA ARG A 32 -3.52 8.93 6.54
C ARG A 32 -4.81 8.18 6.83
N GLU A 33 -4.85 6.94 6.43
CA GLU A 33 -5.93 6.02 6.73
C GLU A 33 -5.94 5.64 8.22
N THR A 34 -7.05 5.89 8.91
CA THR A 34 -7.17 5.66 10.36
C THR A 34 -7.57 4.24 10.73
N TRP A 35 -7.98 3.43 9.75
CA TRP A 35 -8.41 2.04 9.94
C TRP A 35 -7.24 1.04 9.96
N ILE A 36 -6.06 1.43 9.54
CA ILE A 36 -4.84 0.62 9.55
C ILE A 36 -3.84 1.17 10.58
N SER A 37 -3.11 0.29 11.26
CA SER A 37 -2.08 0.71 12.22
C SER A 37 -0.92 1.42 11.52
N ASP A 38 -0.17 2.24 12.27
CA ASP A 38 1.01 2.95 11.79
C ASP A 38 2.10 1.99 11.30
N ASP A 39 2.27 0.87 12.00
CA ASP A 39 3.26 -0.14 11.66
C ASP A 39 2.87 -0.87 10.37
N ALA A 40 1.62 -1.34 10.28
CA ALA A 40 1.13 -2.01 9.08
C ALA A 40 1.15 -1.08 7.84
N TYR A 41 0.74 0.19 8.00
CA TYR A 41 0.81 1.19 6.93
C TYR A 41 2.24 1.35 6.40
N SER A 42 3.20 1.62 7.31
CA SER A 42 4.60 1.80 6.94
C SER A 42 5.19 0.53 6.33
N TYR A 43 4.80 -0.62 6.86
CA TYR A 43 5.28 -1.91 6.36
C TYR A 43 4.73 -2.27 4.98
N CYS A 44 3.52 -1.85 4.63
CA CYS A 44 3.01 -1.99 3.27
C CYS A 44 3.90 -1.28 2.24
N TYR A 45 4.44 -0.10 2.56
CA TYR A 45 5.41 0.57 1.68
C TYR A 45 6.74 -0.17 1.61
N GLU A 46 7.29 -0.61 2.75
CA GLU A 46 8.55 -1.37 2.81
C GLU A 46 8.44 -2.65 1.96
N ILE A 47 7.44 -3.46 2.22
CA ILE A 47 7.23 -4.75 1.56
C ILE A 47 6.75 -4.59 0.12
N GLY A 48 5.89 -3.62 -0.16
CA GLY A 48 5.47 -3.32 -1.52
C GLY A 48 6.65 -3.02 -2.43
N ASN A 49 7.58 -2.19 -1.98
CA ASN A 49 8.82 -1.90 -2.70
C ASN A 49 9.70 -3.15 -2.87
N GLN A 50 9.84 -3.97 -1.83
CA GLN A 50 10.66 -5.19 -1.88
C GLN A 50 10.12 -6.22 -2.88
N TYR A 51 8.81 -6.39 -2.95
CA TYR A 51 8.15 -7.39 -3.81
C TYR A 51 7.63 -6.82 -5.14
N ASN A 52 7.85 -5.53 -5.40
CA ASN A 52 7.33 -4.79 -6.56
C ASN A 52 5.79 -4.92 -6.67
N ILE A 53 5.12 -4.71 -5.54
CA ILE A 53 3.66 -4.64 -5.41
C ILE A 53 3.29 -3.23 -4.97
N CYS A 54 2.24 -2.67 -5.57
CA CYS A 54 1.69 -1.38 -5.15
C CYS A 54 1.32 -1.42 -3.64
N PRO A 55 1.87 -0.54 -2.79
CA PRO A 55 1.53 -0.50 -1.37
C PRO A 55 0.04 -0.34 -1.12
N GLU A 56 -0.64 0.45 -1.94
CA GLU A 56 -2.08 0.69 -1.86
C GLU A 56 -2.89 -0.59 -2.16
N LEU A 57 -2.37 -1.48 -3.01
CA LEU A 57 -2.98 -2.79 -3.23
C LEU A 57 -2.91 -3.66 -1.96
N LEU A 58 -1.77 -3.67 -1.27
CA LEU A 58 -1.65 -4.39 0.01
C LEU A 58 -2.62 -3.84 1.05
N MET A 59 -2.74 -2.50 1.14
CA MET A 59 -3.69 -1.84 2.04
C MET A 59 -5.14 -2.18 1.67
N ALA A 60 -5.51 -2.13 0.39
CA ALA A 60 -6.86 -2.49 -0.06
C ALA A 60 -7.21 -3.94 0.26
N VAL A 61 -6.25 -4.87 0.12
CA VAL A 61 -6.44 -6.28 0.54
C VAL A 61 -6.65 -6.36 2.05
N ILE A 62 -5.84 -5.67 2.87
CA ILE A 62 -6.01 -5.63 4.34
C ILE A 62 -7.41 -5.11 4.71
N GLU A 63 -7.86 -4.03 4.08
CA GLU A 63 -9.19 -3.47 4.34
C GLU A 63 -10.28 -4.47 4.00
N LYS A 64 -10.20 -5.13 2.85
CA LYS A 64 -11.16 -6.14 2.38
C LYS A 64 -11.21 -7.37 3.26
N GLU A 65 -10.06 -7.88 3.70
CA GLU A 65 -9.94 -9.14 4.44
C GLU A 65 -10.28 -9.00 5.93
N SER A 66 -9.90 -7.90 6.56
CA SER A 66 -9.99 -7.78 8.01
C SER A 66 -10.51 -6.43 8.52
N SER A 67 -10.69 -5.44 7.63
CA SER A 67 -10.90 -4.04 8.01
C SER A 67 -9.81 -3.53 8.98
N GLY A 68 -8.55 -3.94 8.77
CA GLY A 68 -7.40 -3.57 9.58
C GLY A 68 -7.28 -4.28 10.94
N LYS A 69 -8.03 -5.36 11.17
CA LYS A 69 -8.02 -6.10 12.45
C LYS A 69 -6.99 -7.21 12.42
N SER A 70 -5.87 -7.05 13.15
CA SER A 70 -4.81 -8.05 13.22
C SER A 70 -5.23 -9.36 13.93
N ASN A 71 -6.28 -9.33 14.73
CA ASN A 71 -6.84 -10.50 15.42
C ASN A 71 -8.04 -11.14 14.68
N ALA A 72 -8.32 -10.73 13.44
CA ALA A 72 -9.41 -11.32 12.66
C ALA A 72 -9.15 -12.81 12.37
N THR A 73 -10.21 -13.61 12.42
CA THR A 73 -10.18 -15.05 12.11
C THR A 73 -11.41 -15.44 11.31
N ASN A 74 -11.20 -16.19 10.23
CA ASN A 74 -12.29 -16.72 9.42
C ASN A 74 -11.84 -18.01 8.70
N GLY A 75 -12.56 -19.12 8.90
CA GLY A 75 -12.33 -20.36 8.13
C GLY A 75 -10.91 -20.95 8.23
N GLY A 76 -10.15 -20.63 9.28
CA GLY A 76 -8.76 -21.05 9.45
C GLY A 76 -7.73 -20.10 8.82
N CYS A 77 -8.20 -18.96 8.31
CA CYS A 77 -7.37 -17.81 7.92
C CYS A 77 -7.34 -16.82 9.09
N VAL A 78 -6.21 -16.12 9.29
CA VAL A 78 -6.00 -15.22 10.41
C VAL A 78 -5.27 -13.94 10.00
N GLY A 79 -5.43 -12.89 10.81
CA GLY A 79 -4.69 -11.65 10.73
C GLY A 79 -5.17 -10.68 9.65
N LEU A 80 -4.37 -9.66 9.39
CA LEU A 80 -4.70 -8.52 8.52
C LEU A 80 -5.12 -8.94 7.10
N MET A 81 -4.38 -9.86 6.49
CA MET A 81 -4.58 -10.32 5.11
C MET A 81 -5.16 -11.75 5.04
N GLN A 82 -5.74 -12.24 6.15
CA GLN A 82 -6.41 -13.54 6.25
C GLN A 82 -5.58 -14.71 5.70
N VAL A 83 -4.36 -14.86 6.20
CA VAL A 83 -3.42 -15.90 5.80
C VAL A 83 -3.72 -17.21 6.52
N SER A 84 -3.69 -18.34 5.81
CA SER A 84 -3.83 -19.66 6.39
C SER A 84 -2.47 -20.34 6.63
N ALA A 85 -2.13 -20.59 7.89
CA ALA A 85 -0.91 -21.33 8.25
C ALA A 85 -0.86 -22.73 7.63
N ARG A 86 -2.03 -23.36 7.41
CA ARG A 86 -2.11 -24.69 6.78
C ARG A 86 -1.57 -24.70 5.36
N TRP A 87 -1.89 -23.65 4.57
CA TRP A 87 -1.50 -23.57 3.16
C TRP A 87 -0.13 -22.90 2.95
N HIS A 88 0.32 -22.09 3.93
CA HIS A 88 1.54 -21.30 3.81
C HIS A 88 2.66 -21.71 4.78
N LYS A 89 2.60 -22.93 5.37
CA LYS A 89 3.59 -23.40 6.34
C LYS A 89 5.03 -23.29 5.83
N ASP A 90 5.30 -23.79 4.63
CA ASP A 90 6.65 -23.78 4.07
C ASP A 90 7.09 -22.34 3.70
N ARG A 91 6.14 -21.49 3.29
CA ARG A 91 6.38 -20.07 3.04
C ARG A 91 6.76 -19.37 4.33
N MET A 92 6.00 -19.57 5.41
CA MET A 92 6.31 -19.03 6.74
C MET A 92 7.70 -19.43 7.20
N LEU A 93 8.05 -20.72 7.10
CA LEU A 93 9.37 -21.21 7.48
C LEU A 93 10.49 -20.54 6.67
N ARG A 94 10.32 -20.42 5.36
CA ARG A 94 11.30 -19.78 4.47
C ARG A 94 11.50 -18.30 4.77
N LEU A 95 10.43 -17.60 5.16
CA LEU A 95 10.44 -16.17 5.46
C LEU A 95 10.79 -15.84 6.91
N GLY A 96 10.86 -16.86 7.79
CA GLY A 96 11.07 -16.65 9.23
C GLY A 96 9.84 -16.09 9.95
N ALA A 97 8.65 -16.14 9.33
CA ALA A 97 7.40 -15.72 9.93
C ALA A 97 6.91 -16.78 10.92
N THR A 98 6.62 -16.38 12.17
CA THR A 98 6.30 -17.31 13.25
C THR A 98 4.90 -17.12 13.83
N ASP A 99 4.30 -15.93 13.66
CA ASP A 99 2.99 -15.58 14.20
C ASP A 99 2.16 -14.78 13.19
N LEU A 100 1.15 -15.38 12.61
CA LEU A 100 0.24 -14.72 11.67
C LEU A 100 -0.72 -13.71 12.31
N TYR A 101 -0.75 -13.56 13.64
CA TYR A 101 -1.40 -12.43 14.31
C TYR A 101 -0.47 -11.23 14.43
N CYS A 102 0.85 -11.41 14.25
CA CYS A 102 1.79 -10.32 14.07
C CYS A 102 1.55 -9.67 12.71
N GLU A 103 1.29 -8.36 12.69
CA GLU A 103 0.96 -7.60 11.47
C GLU A 103 2.03 -7.77 10.41
N ARG A 104 3.31 -7.64 10.78
CA ARG A 104 4.45 -7.74 9.85
C ARG A 104 4.59 -9.16 9.26
N ASP A 105 4.50 -10.20 10.09
CA ASP A 105 4.57 -11.59 9.60
C ASP A 105 3.41 -11.89 8.64
N ASN A 106 2.21 -11.42 8.96
CA ASN A 106 1.02 -11.62 8.14
C ASN A 106 1.14 -10.95 6.77
N ILE A 107 1.51 -9.66 6.76
CA ILE A 107 1.73 -8.89 5.52
C ILE A 107 2.87 -9.50 4.70
N LEU A 108 3.98 -9.90 5.33
CA LEU A 108 5.12 -10.50 4.65
C LEU A 108 4.74 -11.79 3.91
N VAL A 109 4.04 -12.70 4.59
CA VAL A 109 3.62 -13.98 4.00
C VAL A 109 2.63 -13.77 2.86
N ALA A 110 1.67 -12.85 3.03
CA ALA A 110 0.68 -12.54 2.01
C ALA A 110 1.31 -11.84 0.80
N ALA A 111 2.22 -10.88 1.00
CA ALA A 111 2.90 -10.18 -0.08
C ALA A 111 3.80 -11.11 -0.90
N ASP A 112 4.52 -12.03 -0.25
CA ASP A 112 5.32 -13.05 -0.94
C ASP A 112 4.42 -13.97 -1.79
N TYR A 113 3.23 -14.34 -1.29
CA TYR A 113 2.28 -15.12 -2.08
C TYR A 113 1.70 -14.35 -3.25
N LEU A 114 1.29 -13.09 -3.04
CA LEU A 114 0.82 -12.22 -4.13
C LEU A 114 1.90 -12.02 -5.19
N SER A 115 3.16 -11.82 -4.79
CA SER A 115 4.28 -11.68 -5.73
C SER A 115 4.43 -12.93 -6.62
N GLU A 116 4.36 -14.13 -6.03
CA GLU A 116 4.37 -15.39 -6.79
C GLU A 116 3.22 -15.44 -7.79
N LEU A 117 2.00 -15.07 -7.37
CA LEU A 117 0.83 -15.05 -8.23
C LEU A 117 0.98 -14.04 -9.37
N PHE A 118 1.50 -12.83 -9.11
CA PHE A 118 1.76 -11.81 -10.13
C PHE A 118 2.83 -12.26 -11.13
N GLN A 119 3.87 -12.95 -10.68
CA GLN A 119 4.88 -13.51 -11.59
C GLN A 119 4.27 -14.53 -12.55
N LYS A 120 3.32 -15.33 -12.07
CA LYS A 120 2.68 -16.40 -12.84
C LYS A 120 1.58 -15.91 -13.78
N TYR A 121 0.69 -15.05 -13.29
CA TYR A 121 -0.56 -14.70 -14.00
C TYR A 121 -0.58 -13.29 -14.57
N LYS A 122 0.14 -12.34 -13.98
CA LYS A 122 0.29 -10.92 -14.39
C LYS A 122 -0.98 -10.08 -14.42
N GLU A 123 -2.16 -10.67 -14.48
CA GLU A 123 -3.45 -9.98 -14.52
C GLU A 123 -3.99 -9.77 -13.10
N PRO A 124 -4.15 -8.51 -12.62
CA PRO A 124 -4.49 -8.24 -11.23
C PRO A 124 -5.81 -8.87 -10.77
N SER A 125 -6.86 -8.82 -11.58
CA SER A 125 -8.16 -9.40 -11.21
C SER A 125 -8.07 -10.92 -11.01
N LEU A 126 -7.34 -11.61 -11.88
CA LEU A 126 -7.12 -13.04 -11.76
C LEU A 126 -6.26 -13.38 -10.53
N VAL A 127 -5.21 -12.60 -10.26
CA VAL A 127 -4.35 -12.77 -9.09
C VAL A 127 -5.16 -12.65 -7.80
N LEU A 128 -6.01 -11.62 -7.70
CA LEU A 128 -6.87 -11.40 -6.53
C LEU A 128 -7.90 -12.51 -6.37
N ASP A 129 -8.52 -12.98 -7.44
CA ASP A 129 -9.47 -14.09 -7.41
C ASP A 129 -8.80 -15.39 -6.92
N ILE A 130 -7.58 -15.67 -7.39
CA ILE A 130 -6.82 -16.85 -6.93
C ILE A 130 -6.41 -16.70 -5.47
N TYR A 131 -5.98 -15.49 -5.05
CA TYR A 131 -5.66 -15.20 -3.67
C TYR A 131 -6.85 -15.48 -2.74
N ASN A 132 -8.03 -15.05 -3.11
CA ASN A 132 -9.30 -15.30 -2.39
C ASN A 132 -9.75 -16.79 -2.43
N GLY A 133 -9.07 -17.65 -3.19
CA GLY A 133 -9.46 -19.05 -3.35
C GLY A 133 -10.71 -19.24 -4.23
N ASN A 134 -11.03 -18.30 -5.11
CA ASN A 134 -12.16 -18.41 -6.03
C ASN A 134 -11.94 -19.57 -7.03
N SER A 135 -12.72 -20.63 -6.91
CA SER A 135 -12.61 -21.81 -7.79
C SER A 135 -12.93 -21.51 -9.26
N ASN A 136 -13.59 -20.39 -9.55
CA ASN A 136 -13.91 -19.97 -10.90
C ASN A 136 -12.95 -18.89 -11.46
N ALA A 137 -11.85 -18.59 -10.77
CA ALA A 137 -10.92 -17.51 -11.14
C ALA A 137 -10.49 -17.56 -12.62
N MET A 138 -10.01 -18.72 -13.08
CA MET A 138 -9.61 -18.90 -14.49
C MET A 138 -10.77 -18.74 -15.47
N ARG A 139 -11.92 -19.31 -15.15
CA ARG A 139 -13.12 -19.19 -15.99
C ARG A 139 -13.60 -17.73 -16.09
N ASN A 140 -13.62 -17.02 -14.98
CA ASN A 140 -13.96 -15.61 -14.94
C ASN A 140 -13.02 -14.80 -15.83
N TYR A 141 -11.73 -15.02 -15.71
CA TYR A 141 -10.72 -14.37 -16.52
C TYR A 141 -10.91 -14.64 -18.02
N GLU A 142 -11.09 -15.91 -18.43
CA GLU A 142 -11.33 -16.29 -19.82
C GLU A 142 -12.61 -15.68 -20.42
N CYS A 143 -13.63 -15.45 -19.57
CA CYS A 143 -14.87 -14.81 -19.95
C CYS A 143 -14.84 -13.27 -19.85
N GLY A 144 -13.72 -12.68 -19.43
CA GLY A 144 -13.62 -11.22 -19.21
C GLY A 144 -14.46 -10.71 -18.03
N VAL A 145 -14.76 -11.59 -17.05
CA VAL A 145 -15.54 -11.26 -15.86
C VAL A 145 -14.60 -10.94 -14.69
N ILE A 146 -14.77 -9.78 -14.10
CA ILE A 146 -14.11 -9.39 -12.84
C ILE A 146 -15.09 -9.73 -11.71
N SER A 147 -14.62 -10.48 -10.69
CA SER A 147 -15.45 -10.77 -9.52
C SER A 147 -15.63 -9.51 -8.64
N ASP A 148 -16.70 -9.50 -7.85
CA ASP A 148 -16.93 -8.40 -6.88
C ASP A 148 -15.76 -8.24 -5.92
N TYR A 149 -15.13 -9.36 -5.49
CA TYR A 149 -13.96 -9.33 -4.63
C TYR A 149 -12.78 -8.60 -5.28
N ALA A 150 -12.41 -8.98 -6.50
CA ALA A 150 -11.30 -8.37 -7.22
C ALA A 150 -11.62 -6.91 -7.60
N GLY A 151 -12.86 -6.65 -8.04
CA GLY A 151 -13.33 -5.32 -8.40
C GLY A 151 -13.22 -4.34 -7.23
N ASP A 152 -13.78 -4.70 -6.06
CA ASP A 152 -13.74 -3.87 -4.86
C ASP A 152 -12.30 -3.51 -4.44
N ILE A 153 -11.37 -4.48 -4.51
CA ILE A 153 -9.96 -4.23 -4.15
C ILE A 153 -9.28 -3.32 -5.17
N LEU A 154 -9.51 -3.52 -6.47
CA LEU A 154 -8.91 -2.68 -7.52
C LEU A 154 -9.43 -1.24 -7.45
N ASP A 155 -10.72 -1.04 -7.25
CA ASP A 155 -11.34 0.27 -7.09
C ASP A 155 -10.80 0.98 -5.84
N ARG A 156 -10.68 0.24 -4.73
CA ARG A 156 -10.12 0.79 -3.49
C ARG A 156 -8.63 1.12 -3.62
N THR A 157 -7.87 0.30 -4.34
CA THR A 157 -6.46 0.58 -4.66
C THR A 157 -6.33 1.91 -5.40
N ALA A 158 -7.11 2.11 -6.47
CA ALA A 158 -7.09 3.35 -7.25
C ALA A 158 -7.51 4.57 -6.42
N GLU A 159 -8.46 4.41 -5.50
CA GLU A 159 -8.85 5.47 -4.57
C GLU A 159 -7.70 5.83 -3.62
N LEU A 160 -7.03 4.84 -3.02
CA LEU A 160 -5.88 5.07 -2.13
C LEU A 160 -4.72 5.74 -2.87
N GLU A 161 -4.38 5.28 -4.09
CA GLU A 161 -3.35 5.93 -4.92
C GLU A 161 -3.68 7.41 -5.15
N ARG A 162 -4.93 7.74 -5.48
CA ARG A 162 -5.37 9.13 -5.66
C ARG A 162 -5.27 9.95 -4.36
N LEU A 163 -5.62 9.37 -3.22
CA LEU A 163 -5.50 10.03 -1.91
C LEU A 163 -4.03 10.28 -1.54
N HIS A 164 -3.14 9.36 -1.89
CA HIS A 164 -1.69 9.47 -1.67
C HIS A 164 -0.98 10.31 -2.73
N GLY A 165 -1.72 10.85 -3.73
CA GLY A 165 -1.19 11.79 -4.72
C GLY A 165 -0.40 11.16 -5.85
N LYS A 166 -0.73 9.92 -6.18
CA LYS A 166 -0.22 9.16 -7.33
C LYS A 166 -1.10 9.30 -8.55
#